data_081e0c85f6f5c1fa3e4c620f9b885785
#
_entry.id   081e0c85f6f5c1fa3e4c620f9b885785
#
_cell.length_a   1.000
_cell.length_b   1.000
_cell.length_c   1.000
_cell.angle_alpha   90.00
_cell.angle_beta   90.00
_cell.angle_gamma   90.00
#
_symmetry.space_group_name_H-M   'P 1'
#
loop_
_entity.id
_entity.type
_entity.pdbx_description
1 polymer ?
#
loop_
_entity_poly.entity_id
_entity_poly.type
_entity_poly.pdbx_seq_one_letter_code
_entity_poly.pdbx_strand_id
1 'polypeptide(L)'
;MGLGELGLKKLGTFLLLATVLVGCQSPDPVQKASPELQREYNAAFQKMLNDPGNLDVVMAYAQVATKTGDYEGAVGAYESLLLVDSNLPRVKLELGILYYRLKSYDTSRIYLEAALASPSLPADIRKPAELLLAKMPKQSKSQRT
;
A
#
# COMPACT_ATOMS: atom_id res chain seq x y z
N MET A 1 -31.21 -17.21 -74.67
CA MET A 1 -29.78 -17.28 -75.06
C MET A 1 -28.95 -16.47 -74.09
N GLY A 2 -28.13 -17.13 -73.35
CA GLY A 2 -26.81 -16.76 -72.89
C GLY A 2 -26.80 -15.95 -71.58
N LEU A 3 -26.78 -16.58 -70.44
CA LEU A 3 -25.56 -17.00 -69.70
C LEU A 3 -24.60 -15.85 -69.35
N GLY A 4 -24.47 -15.63 -68.09
CA GLY A 4 -23.44 -14.81 -67.52
C GLY A 4 -23.49 -14.82 -66.01
N GLU A 5 -23.31 -15.99 -65.41
CA GLU A 5 -22.85 -16.11 -63.98
C GLU A 5 -21.42 -15.56 -63.90
N LEU A 6 -21.19 -14.61 -63.05
CA LEU A 6 -19.86 -14.27 -62.55
C LEU A 6 -20.10 -13.50 -61.27
N GLY A 7 -20.01 -14.14 -60.15
CA GLY A 7 -18.73 -14.40 -59.49
C GLY A 7 -18.81 -13.67 -58.18
N LEU A 8 -19.80 -14.11 -57.32
CA LEU A 8 -19.88 -13.74 -55.91
C LEU A 8 -18.88 -14.59 -55.13
N LYS A 9 -17.61 -14.26 -55.20
CA LYS A 9 -16.60 -14.90 -54.38
C LYS A 9 -15.60 -13.86 -53.95
N LYS A 10 -15.59 -13.64 -52.67
CA LYS A 10 -14.58 -13.02 -51.79
C LYS A 10 -15.08 -11.81 -51.02
N LEU A 11 -16.19 -11.98 -50.29
CA LEU A 11 -16.26 -11.26 -49.01
C LEU A 11 -15.35 -12.01 -48.06
N GLY A 12 -14.11 -11.55 -48.00
CA GLY A 12 -13.17 -11.94 -46.97
C GLY A 12 -13.72 -11.55 -45.63
N THR A 13 -14.09 -12.56 -44.86
CA THR A 13 -14.41 -12.46 -43.45
C THR A 13 -13.18 -11.95 -42.75
N PHE A 14 -13.10 -10.63 -42.56
CA PHE A 14 -12.09 -10.03 -41.71
C PHE A 14 -12.52 -10.31 -40.28
N LEU A 15 -12.10 -11.48 -39.81
CA LEU A 15 -12.24 -11.88 -38.40
C LEU A 15 -11.31 -11.00 -37.55
N LEU A 16 -11.84 -9.86 -37.10
CA LEU A 16 -11.23 -9.03 -36.10
C LEU A 16 -11.10 -9.88 -34.83
N LEU A 17 -9.95 -10.50 -34.66
CA LEU A 17 -9.53 -11.08 -33.37
C LEU A 17 -9.30 -9.91 -32.41
N ALA A 18 -10.37 -9.46 -31.74
CA ALA A 18 -10.27 -8.64 -30.56
C ALA A 18 -9.66 -9.52 -29.46
N THR A 19 -8.34 -9.52 -29.37
CA THR A 19 -7.64 -10.05 -28.19
C THR A 19 -7.99 -9.16 -27.02
N VAL A 20 -9.01 -9.53 -26.28
CA VAL A 20 -9.27 -8.98 -24.94
C VAL A 20 -8.11 -9.43 -24.07
N LEU A 21 -7.14 -8.54 -23.89
CA LEU A 21 -6.16 -8.63 -22.80
C LEU A 21 -6.94 -8.43 -21.48
N VAL A 22 -7.51 -9.51 -20.98
CA VAL A 22 -7.95 -9.57 -19.59
C VAL A 22 -6.66 -9.56 -18.76
N GLY A 23 -6.16 -8.35 -18.50
CA GLY A 23 -5.15 -8.17 -17.49
C GLY A 23 -5.71 -8.72 -16.18
N CYS A 24 -5.08 -9.72 -15.60
CA CYS A 24 -5.33 -10.16 -14.24
C CYS A 24 -4.90 -9.03 -13.30
N GLN A 25 -5.74 -8.01 -13.16
CA GLN A 25 -5.61 -7.05 -12.07
C GLN A 25 -6.05 -7.78 -10.82
N SER A 26 -5.11 -8.02 -9.91
CA SER A 26 -5.46 -8.44 -8.56
C SER A 26 -6.42 -7.40 -8.00
N PRO A 27 -7.57 -7.78 -7.45
CA PRO A 27 -8.50 -6.81 -6.89
C PRO A 27 -7.78 -6.02 -5.80
N ASP A 28 -7.99 -4.70 -5.82
CA ASP A 28 -7.52 -3.77 -4.80
C ASP A 28 -7.85 -4.32 -3.40
N PRO A 29 -6.91 -4.33 -2.46
CA PRO A 29 -7.13 -4.80 -1.10
C PRO A 29 -8.33 -4.12 -0.43
N VAL A 30 -8.59 -2.85 -0.73
CA VAL A 30 -9.76 -2.12 -0.22
C VAL A 30 -11.07 -2.72 -0.75
N GLN A 31 -11.11 -3.19 -1.98
CA GLN A 31 -12.31 -3.83 -2.55
C GLN A 31 -12.65 -5.18 -1.92
N LYS A 32 -11.68 -5.83 -1.26
CA LYS A 32 -11.88 -7.08 -0.51
C LYS A 32 -12.40 -6.85 0.92
N ALA A 33 -12.36 -5.61 1.41
CA ALA A 33 -12.84 -5.27 2.74
C ALA A 33 -14.38 -5.36 2.83
N SER A 34 -14.91 -5.51 4.04
CA SER A 34 -16.36 -5.44 4.24
C SER A 34 -16.91 -4.08 3.80
N PRO A 35 -18.21 -4.00 3.41
CA PRO A 35 -18.81 -2.73 3.03
C PRO A 35 -18.72 -1.64 4.11
N GLU A 36 -18.75 -2.02 5.38
CA GLU A 36 -18.56 -1.12 6.52
C GLU A 36 -17.14 -0.56 6.54
N LEU A 37 -16.14 -1.42 6.41
CA LEU A 37 -14.75 -1.02 6.43
C LEU A 37 -14.37 -0.18 5.20
N GLN A 38 -15.00 -0.45 4.04
CA GLN A 38 -14.86 0.40 2.86
C GLN A 38 -15.42 1.79 3.07
N ARG A 39 -16.57 1.92 3.74
CA ARG A 39 -17.17 3.23 4.08
C ARG A 39 -16.28 3.98 5.07
N GLU A 40 -15.74 3.29 6.09
CA GLU A 40 -14.80 3.87 7.06
C GLU A 40 -13.54 4.38 6.35
N TYR A 41 -12.96 3.58 5.45
CA TYR A 41 -11.80 3.95 4.65
C TYR A 41 -12.06 5.20 3.81
N ASN A 42 -13.16 5.23 3.04
CA ASN A 42 -13.50 6.36 2.19
C ASN A 42 -13.72 7.64 3.01
N ALA A 43 -14.40 7.53 4.15
CA ALA A 43 -14.64 8.67 5.04
C ALA A 43 -13.35 9.20 5.67
N ALA A 44 -12.46 8.32 6.11
CA ALA A 44 -11.15 8.69 6.66
C ALA A 44 -10.25 9.32 5.59
N PHE A 45 -10.24 8.77 4.38
CA PHE A 45 -9.51 9.31 3.24
C PHE A 45 -9.95 10.72 2.88
N GLN A 46 -11.28 10.96 2.79
CA GLN A 46 -11.82 12.30 2.52
C GLN A 46 -11.44 13.32 3.61
N LYS A 47 -11.45 12.91 4.88
CA LYS A 47 -11.01 13.78 5.98
C LYS A 47 -9.53 14.14 5.84
N MET A 48 -8.68 13.16 5.52
CA MET A 48 -7.25 13.38 5.30
C MET A 48 -6.98 14.32 4.13
N LEU A 49 -7.72 14.20 3.01
CA LEU A 49 -7.59 15.12 1.89
C LEU A 49 -7.96 16.56 2.24
N ASN A 50 -8.92 16.74 3.16
CA ASN A 50 -9.36 18.07 3.59
C ASN A 50 -8.44 18.70 4.64
N ASP A 51 -7.70 17.90 5.40
CA ASP A 51 -6.80 18.37 6.47
C ASP A 51 -5.53 17.50 6.55
N PRO A 52 -4.66 17.56 5.52
CA PRO A 52 -3.50 16.67 5.39
C PRO A 52 -2.37 16.97 6.38
N GLY A 53 -2.39 18.12 7.03
CA GLY A 53 -1.43 18.51 8.07
C GLY A 53 -1.82 18.08 9.48
N ASN A 54 -3.02 17.56 9.67
CA ASN A 54 -3.52 17.17 10.98
C ASN A 54 -3.09 15.74 11.34
N LEU A 55 -2.21 15.65 12.34
CA LEU A 55 -1.66 14.38 12.80
C LEU A 55 -2.74 13.33 13.09
N ASP A 56 -3.78 13.70 13.83
CA ASP A 56 -4.81 12.74 14.25
C ASP A 56 -5.65 12.26 13.05
N VAL A 57 -5.94 13.15 12.11
CA VAL A 57 -6.70 12.84 10.89
C VAL A 57 -5.90 11.88 9.99
N VAL A 58 -4.62 12.18 9.76
CA VAL A 58 -3.74 11.35 8.94
C VAL A 58 -3.50 9.99 9.60
N MET A 59 -3.27 9.96 10.90
CA MET A 59 -3.13 8.71 11.65
C MET A 59 -4.41 7.85 11.60
N ALA A 60 -5.58 8.46 11.72
CA ALA A 60 -6.85 7.76 11.62
C ALA A 60 -7.02 7.11 10.24
N TYR A 61 -6.71 7.83 9.15
CA TYR A 61 -6.71 7.26 7.81
C TYR A 61 -5.73 6.09 7.68
N ALA A 62 -4.47 6.28 8.09
CA ALA A 62 -3.44 5.25 7.97
C ALA A 62 -3.80 3.97 8.75
N GLN A 63 -4.46 4.09 9.90
CA GLN A 63 -4.95 2.94 10.66
C GLN A 63 -6.04 2.17 9.90
N VAL A 64 -6.99 2.88 9.29
CA VAL A 64 -8.05 2.23 8.49
C VAL A 64 -7.47 1.61 7.23
N ALA A 65 -6.56 2.30 6.54
CA ALA A 65 -5.82 1.76 5.38
C ALA A 65 -5.07 0.47 5.75
N THR A 66 -4.43 0.43 6.91
CA THR A 66 -3.78 -0.79 7.43
C THR A 66 -4.79 -1.93 7.65
N LYS A 67 -5.99 -1.64 8.18
CA LYS A 67 -7.04 -2.65 8.40
C LYS A 67 -7.60 -3.21 7.08
N THR A 68 -7.70 -2.37 6.05
CA THR A 68 -8.15 -2.81 4.71
C THR A 68 -7.07 -3.58 3.95
N GLY A 69 -5.80 -3.51 4.39
CA GLY A 69 -4.65 -4.09 3.70
C GLY A 69 -4.01 -3.14 2.69
N ASP A 70 -4.45 -1.89 2.61
CA ASP A 70 -3.80 -0.83 1.83
C ASP A 70 -2.58 -0.31 2.59
N TYR A 71 -1.53 -1.14 2.60
CA TYR A 71 -0.31 -0.83 3.33
C TYR A 71 0.48 0.30 2.67
N GLU A 72 0.45 0.39 1.36
CA GLU A 72 1.09 1.46 0.59
C GLU A 72 0.46 2.81 0.86
N GLY A 73 -0.87 2.90 0.88
CA GLY A 73 -1.60 4.10 1.26
C GLY A 73 -1.31 4.53 2.70
N ALA A 74 -1.24 3.56 3.63
CA ALA A 74 -0.87 3.84 5.02
C ALA A 74 0.58 4.34 5.14
N VAL A 75 1.53 3.76 4.40
CA VAL A 75 2.93 4.21 4.35
C VAL A 75 3.01 5.65 3.87
N GLY A 76 2.39 5.96 2.71
CA GLY A 76 2.40 7.31 2.16
C GLY A 76 1.84 8.36 3.13
N ALA A 77 0.76 8.02 3.85
CA ALA A 77 0.17 8.89 4.86
C ALA A 77 1.13 9.13 6.04
N TYR A 78 1.75 8.09 6.58
CA TYR A 78 2.71 8.28 7.69
C TYR A 78 3.99 8.99 7.25
N GLU A 79 4.48 8.73 6.04
CA GLU A 79 5.66 9.44 5.51
C GLU A 79 5.38 10.93 5.33
N SER A 80 4.17 11.31 4.89
CA SER A 80 3.78 12.72 4.78
C SER A 80 3.85 13.46 6.13
N LEU A 81 3.52 12.78 7.23
CA LEU A 81 3.66 13.36 8.57
C LEU A 81 5.14 13.59 8.93
N LEU A 82 6.04 12.67 8.57
CA LEU A 82 7.47 12.81 8.85
C LEU A 82 8.14 13.91 8.01
N LEU A 83 7.53 14.31 6.88
CA LEU A 83 7.99 15.48 6.12
C LEU A 83 7.68 16.80 6.86
N VAL A 84 6.61 16.82 7.66
CA VAL A 84 6.23 18.01 8.46
C VAL A 84 6.98 18.01 9.79
N ASP A 85 6.99 16.88 10.50
CA ASP A 85 7.73 16.70 11.74
C ASP A 85 8.44 15.34 11.74
N SER A 86 9.75 15.39 11.61
CA SER A 86 10.58 14.18 11.62
C SER A 86 10.73 13.54 13.01
N ASN A 87 10.27 14.20 14.08
CA ASN A 87 10.42 13.71 15.47
C ASN A 87 9.12 13.09 16.02
N LEU A 88 8.50 12.22 15.24
CA LEU A 88 7.29 11.48 15.61
C LEU A 88 7.59 9.99 15.81
N PRO A 89 8.05 9.56 17.01
CA PRO A 89 8.50 8.18 17.22
C PRO A 89 7.36 7.15 17.05
N ARG A 90 6.12 7.52 17.36
CA ARG A 90 4.95 6.67 17.11
C ARG A 90 4.73 6.43 15.62
N VAL A 91 4.85 7.46 14.78
CA VAL A 91 4.74 7.34 13.32
C VAL A 91 5.87 6.48 12.76
N LYS A 92 7.11 6.67 13.24
CA LYS A 92 8.24 5.79 12.85
C LYS A 92 7.97 4.33 13.22
N LEU A 93 7.41 4.08 14.39
CA LEU A 93 7.04 2.72 14.80
C LEU A 93 6.03 2.09 13.83
N GLU A 94 4.96 2.81 13.49
CA GLU A 94 3.93 2.32 12.57
C GLU A 94 4.51 2.06 11.16
N LEU A 95 5.36 2.96 10.65
CA LEU A 95 6.10 2.73 9.41
C LEU A 95 6.97 1.47 9.46
N GLY A 96 7.69 1.28 10.56
CA GLY A 96 8.48 0.06 10.75
C GLY A 96 7.64 -1.21 10.68
N ILE A 97 6.46 -1.21 11.29
CA ILE A 97 5.52 -2.34 11.25
C ILE A 97 4.97 -2.55 9.84
N LEU A 98 4.61 -1.48 9.13
CA LEU A 98 4.09 -1.56 7.75
C LEU A 98 5.14 -2.11 6.79
N TYR A 99 6.37 -1.59 6.84
CA TYR A 99 7.46 -2.10 6.01
C TYR A 99 7.80 -3.56 6.31
N TYR A 100 7.63 -4.00 7.57
CA TYR A 100 7.73 -5.42 7.89
C TYR A 100 6.65 -6.26 7.18
N ARG A 101 5.39 -5.80 7.18
CA ARG A 101 4.28 -6.45 6.46
C ARG A 101 4.53 -6.51 4.96
N LEU A 102 5.11 -5.47 4.39
CA LEU A 102 5.54 -5.37 2.99
C LEU A 102 6.82 -6.16 2.68
N LYS A 103 7.39 -6.87 3.68
CA LYS A 103 8.64 -7.64 3.58
C LYS A 103 9.88 -6.80 3.23
N SER A 104 9.79 -5.49 3.37
CA SER A 104 10.89 -4.54 3.22
C SER A 104 11.66 -4.43 4.55
N TYR A 105 12.33 -5.54 4.92
CA TYR A 105 12.89 -5.71 6.27
C TYR A 105 13.99 -4.71 6.62
N ASP A 106 14.81 -4.30 5.66
CA ASP A 106 15.88 -3.32 5.91
C ASP A 106 15.30 -1.93 6.24
N THR A 107 14.30 -1.48 5.48
CA THR A 107 13.58 -0.23 5.75
C THR A 107 12.80 -0.31 7.06
N SER A 108 12.13 -1.43 7.33
CA SER A 108 11.44 -1.68 8.59
C SER A 108 12.39 -1.53 9.78
N ARG A 109 13.59 -2.11 9.70
CA ARG A 109 14.61 -2.02 10.75
C ARG A 109 15.01 -0.58 11.03
N ILE A 110 15.28 0.21 10.00
CA ILE A 110 15.65 1.63 10.12
C ILE A 110 14.58 2.39 10.90
N TYR A 111 13.32 2.24 10.55
CA TYR A 111 12.24 2.94 11.22
C TYR A 111 12.01 2.46 12.66
N LEU A 112 12.08 1.15 12.92
CA LEU A 112 11.90 0.62 14.28
C LEU A 112 13.05 1.04 15.20
N GLU A 113 14.30 0.98 14.75
CA GLU A 113 15.45 1.45 15.51
C GLU A 113 15.36 2.95 15.81
N ALA A 114 14.95 3.75 14.81
CA ALA A 114 14.74 5.19 15.00
C ALA A 114 13.60 5.51 15.98
N ALA A 115 12.53 4.69 15.99
CA ALA A 115 11.46 4.83 16.98
C ALA A 115 11.94 4.48 18.38
N LEU A 116 12.65 3.35 18.53
CA LEU A 116 13.17 2.87 19.80
C LEU A 116 14.25 3.77 20.42
N ALA A 117 15.00 4.50 19.59
CA ALA A 117 15.97 5.48 20.05
C ALA A 117 15.33 6.69 20.75
N SER A 118 14.04 6.95 20.52
CA SER A 118 13.36 8.08 21.12
C SER A 118 12.94 7.79 22.57
N PRO A 119 13.31 8.64 23.54
CA PRO A 119 12.86 8.47 24.92
C PRO A 119 11.37 8.71 25.11
N SER A 120 10.73 9.42 24.18
CA SER A 120 9.28 9.72 24.22
C SER A 120 8.40 8.56 23.71
N LEU A 121 8.99 7.48 23.19
CA LEU A 121 8.21 6.31 22.81
C LEU A 121 7.66 5.61 24.06
N PRO A 122 6.34 5.38 24.19
CA PRO A 122 5.74 4.72 25.34
C PRO A 122 6.33 3.33 25.61
N ALA A 123 6.49 2.99 26.90
CA ALA A 123 7.18 1.77 27.32
C ALA A 123 6.45 0.48 26.91
N ASP A 124 5.11 0.53 26.87
CA ASP A 124 4.23 -0.59 26.52
C ASP A 124 4.41 -1.07 25.08
N ILE A 125 4.81 -0.18 24.15
CA ILE A 125 5.04 -0.50 22.75
C ILE A 125 6.52 -0.75 22.40
N ARG A 126 7.47 -0.48 23.29
CA ARG A 126 8.90 -0.75 23.10
C ARG A 126 9.18 -2.24 22.95
N LYS A 127 8.72 -3.03 23.92
CA LYS A 127 8.98 -4.47 23.92
C LYS A 127 8.43 -5.21 22.69
N PRO A 128 7.20 -4.96 22.24
CA PRO A 128 6.72 -5.48 20.97
C PRO A 128 7.58 -5.09 19.76
N ALA A 129 8.08 -3.85 19.68
CA ALA A 129 8.94 -3.39 18.61
C ALA A 129 10.32 -4.10 18.61
N GLU A 130 10.93 -4.28 19.78
CA GLU A 130 12.18 -5.03 19.96
C GLU A 130 12.01 -6.50 19.52
N LEU A 131 10.89 -7.12 19.90
CA LEU A 131 10.57 -8.50 19.49
C LEU A 131 10.39 -8.61 17.97
N LEU A 132 9.81 -7.59 17.34
CA LEU A 132 9.66 -7.56 15.89
C LEU A 132 11.03 -7.46 15.21
N LEU A 133 11.92 -6.60 15.70
CA LEU A 133 13.31 -6.49 15.21
C LEU A 133 14.06 -7.82 15.34
N ALA A 134 13.91 -8.51 16.46
CA ALA A 134 14.58 -9.79 16.70
C ALA A 134 14.10 -10.91 15.76
N LYS A 135 12.86 -10.83 15.26
CA LYS A 135 12.29 -11.80 14.30
C LYS A 135 12.70 -11.56 12.86
N MET A 136 13.24 -10.40 12.53
CA MET A 136 13.62 -10.07 11.16
C MET A 136 14.83 -10.86 10.69
N PRO A 137 14.90 -11.20 9.40
CA PRO A 137 16.10 -11.74 8.80
C PRO A 137 17.30 -10.81 9.09
N LYS A 138 18.46 -11.38 9.36
CA LYS A 138 19.69 -10.58 9.48
C LYS A 138 19.97 -9.90 8.14
N GLN A 139 20.43 -8.64 8.18
CA GLN A 139 20.81 -7.91 6.97
C GLN A 139 21.75 -8.75 6.09
N SER A 140 21.39 -8.86 4.83
CA SER A 140 22.29 -9.43 3.84
C SER A 140 23.52 -8.52 3.73
N LYS A 141 24.74 -9.07 3.85
CA LYS A 141 26.01 -8.34 3.76
C LYS A 141 26.27 -7.70 2.38
N SER A 142 25.31 -7.77 1.45
CA SER A 142 25.50 -7.43 0.04
C SER A 142 25.33 -5.95 -0.33
N GLN A 143 25.03 -5.05 0.63
CA GLN A 143 24.79 -3.63 0.31
C GLN A 143 25.78 -2.67 1.01
N ARG A 144 26.99 -3.14 1.35
CA ARG A 144 28.09 -2.28 1.79
C ARG A 144 29.18 -2.26 0.71
N THR A 145 28.91 -1.61 -0.40
CA THR A 145 29.93 -1.14 -1.35
C THR A 145 29.57 0.26 -1.81
#